data_4d1a8fef7e0f7aac3056eb2422efc431
#
_entry.id   4d1a8fef7e0f7aac3056eb2422efc431
#
_cell.length_a   1.000
_cell.length_b   1.000
_cell.length_c   1.000
_cell.angle_alpha   90.00
_cell.angle_beta   90.00
_cell.angle_gamma   90.00
#
_symmetry.space_group_name_H-M   'P 1'
#
loop_
_entity.id
_entity.type
_entity.pdbx_description
1 polymer ?
#
loop_
_entity_poly.entity_id
_entity_poly.type
_entity_poly.pdbx_seq_one_letter_code
_entity_poly.pdbx_strand_id
1 'polypeptide(L)'
;MEERCVVCGAVIPEGRQVCPVCEKGSDTSRTKAMLRQYRDMELNADNAKAIIKECDDMMTSMQGFSSSTPVQGGGNKREDMLIRCIDRKAKVEYAVAFMSMMDRAIAHLSDVERDLIMDFYVDRYGIRWVCRKLHVGRSRAYELCDNALKHLDRILF
;
A
#
# COMPACT_ATOMS: atom_id res chain seq x y z
N MET A 1 23.40 -12.66 31.01
CA MET A 1 23.61 -11.93 29.72
C MET A 1 22.34 -12.05 28.94
N GLU A 2 21.82 -10.95 28.44
CA GLU A 2 20.62 -11.02 27.56
C GLU A 2 21.06 -11.48 26.17
N GLU A 3 20.60 -12.66 25.79
CA GLU A 3 20.81 -13.16 24.42
C GLU A 3 19.90 -12.41 23.44
N ARG A 4 20.43 -12.09 22.27
CA ARG A 4 19.70 -11.37 21.23
C ARG A 4 19.57 -12.20 19.97
N CYS A 5 18.41 -12.14 19.37
CA CYS A 5 18.14 -12.79 18.10
C CYS A 5 19.14 -12.34 17.03
N VAL A 6 19.85 -13.26 16.40
CA VAL A 6 20.85 -12.95 15.36
C VAL A 6 20.24 -12.34 14.10
N VAL A 7 18.91 -12.44 13.92
CA VAL A 7 18.21 -11.94 12.73
C VAL A 7 17.62 -10.54 12.96
N CYS A 8 17.01 -10.27 14.13
CA CYS A 8 16.27 -9.02 14.37
C CYS A 8 16.76 -8.24 15.61
N GLY A 9 17.70 -8.76 16.38
CA GLY A 9 18.22 -8.10 17.58
C GLY A 9 17.28 -8.11 18.80
N ALA A 10 16.08 -8.70 18.69
CA ALA A 10 15.14 -8.80 19.81
C ALA A 10 15.73 -9.66 20.93
N VAL A 11 15.44 -9.31 22.19
CA VAL A 11 15.82 -10.11 23.36
C VAL A 11 15.10 -11.47 23.31
N ILE A 12 15.87 -12.53 23.48
CA ILE A 12 15.36 -13.91 23.42
C ILE A 12 15.75 -14.67 24.69
N PRO A 13 14.98 -15.72 25.06
CA PRO A 13 15.35 -16.61 26.17
C PRO A 13 16.68 -17.32 25.95
N GLU A 14 17.41 -17.58 27.01
CA GLU A 14 18.68 -18.31 26.98
C GLU A 14 18.56 -19.64 26.22
N GLY A 15 19.54 -19.94 25.38
CA GLY A 15 19.59 -21.16 24.58
C GLY A 15 18.92 -21.07 23.20
N ARG A 16 18.43 -19.89 22.78
CA ARG A 16 17.92 -19.68 21.43
C ARG A 16 18.78 -18.67 20.66
N GLN A 17 19.08 -18.97 19.42
CA GLN A 17 19.77 -18.03 18.52
C GLN A 17 18.80 -17.13 17.74
N VAL A 18 17.55 -17.58 17.57
CA VAL A 18 16.52 -16.91 16.77
C VAL A 18 15.22 -16.79 17.58
N CYS A 19 14.57 -15.63 17.51
CA CYS A 19 13.28 -15.46 18.18
C CYS A 19 12.15 -16.24 17.45
N PRO A 20 11.05 -16.58 18.15
CA PRO A 20 9.96 -17.36 17.57
C PRO A 20 9.33 -16.71 16.32
N VAL A 21 9.40 -15.39 16.19
CA VAL A 21 8.91 -14.65 15.02
C VAL A 21 9.85 -14.86 13.82
N CYS A 22 11.16 -14.80 14.03
CA CYS A 22 12.13 -15.05 12.97
C CYS A 22 12.23 -16.54 12.59
N GLU A 23 12.01 -17.43 13.56
CA GLU A 23 12.03 -18.90 13.35
C GLU A 23 10.84 -19.38 12.51
N LYS A 24 9.65 -18.78 12.69
CA LYS A 24 8.47 -19.09 11.87
C LYS A 24 8.55 -18.53 10.45
N GLY A 25 9.59 -17.75 10.13
CA GLY A 25 9.65 -16.99 8.91
C GLY A 25 8.55 -15.92 8.88
N SER A 26 8.88 -14.65 8.70
CA SER A 26 7.84 -13.64 8.52
C SER A 26 6.99 -14.04 7.32
N ASP A 27 5.69 -14.25 7.52
CA ASP A 27 4.77 -14.44 6.41
C ASP A 27 4.60 -13.11 5.65
N THR A 28 5.49 -12.88 4.72
CA THR A 28 5.49 -11.66 3.90
C THR A 28 4.39 -11.63 2.83
N SER A 29 3.48 -12.59 2.85
CA SER A 29 2.39 -12.67 1.87
C SER A 29 1.48 -11.45 1.95
N ARG A 30 1.20 -10.97 3.16
CA ARG A 30 0.42 -9.77 3.43
C ARG A 30 1.10 -8.51 2.89
N THR A 31 2.39 -8.35 3.16
CA THR A 31 3.19 -7.23 2.64
C THR A 31 3.26 -7.24 1.12
N LYS A 32 3.42 -8.41 0.49
CA LYS A 32 3.35 -8.56 -0.97
C LYS A 32 1.97 -8.16 -1.53
N ALA A 33 0.89 -8.53 -0.85
CA ALA A 33 -0.46 -8.13 -1.25
C ALA A 33 -0.64 -6.61 -1.16
N MET A 34 -0.14 -5.98 -0.09
CA MET A 34 -0.18 -4.52 0.08
C MET A 34 0.64 -3.78 -0.99
N LEU A 35 1.81 -4.29 -1.38
CA LEU A 35 2.61 -3.71 -2.46
C LEU A 35 1.92 -3.82 -3.83
N ARG A 36 1.19 -4.91 -4.09
CA ARG A 36 0.36 -5.02 -5.30
C ARG A 36 -0.77 -3.99 -5.30
N GLN A 37 -1.47 -3.85 -4.17
CA GLN A 37 -2.53 -2.87 -4.00
C GLN A 37 -2.00 -1.44 -4.14
N TYR A 38 -0.84 -1.14 -3.56
CA TYR A 38 -0.17 0.16 -3.69
C TYR A 38 0.09 0.50 -5.17
N ARG A 39 0.66 -0.42 -5.93
CA ARG A 39 0.86 -0.24 -7.38
C ARG A 39 -0.44 0.02 -8.13
N ASP A 40 -1.48 -0.79 -7.86
CA ASP A 40 -2.76 -0.65 -8.54
C ASP A 40 -3.41 0.71 -8.24
N MET A 41 -3.25 1.23 -7.02
CA MET A 41 -3.71 2.56 -6.63
C MET A 41 -2.89 3.67 -7.26
N GLU A 42 -1.57 3.52 -7.34
CA GLU A 42 -0.68 4.48 -8.01
C GLU A 42 -1.05 4.65 -9.49
N LEU A 43 -1.27 3.54 -10.21
CA LEU A 43 -1.70 3.55 -11.60
C LEU A 43 -3.07 4.22 -11.82
N ASN A 44 -3.93 4.25 -10.79
CA ASN A 44 -5.27 4.83 -10.85
C ASN A 44 -5.37 6.20 -10.17
N ALA A 45 -4.26 6.77 -9.70
CA ALA A 45 -4.26 8.03 -8.94
C ALA A 45 -4.89 9.21 -9.70
N ASP A 46 -4.65 9.32 -11.01
CA ASP A 46 -5.22 10.37 -11.84
C ASP A 46 -6.73 10.20 -12.04
N ASN A 47 -7.19 8.97 -12.20
CA ASN A 47 -8.62 8.66 -12.24
C ASN A 47 -9.30 9.00 -10.91
N ALA A 48 -8.63 8.78 -9.79
CA ALA A 48 -9.14 9.12 -8.46
C ALA A 48 -9.37 10.63 -8.31
N LYS A 49 -8.45 11.47 -8.76
CA LYS A 49 -8.60 12.94 -8.76
C LYS A 49 -9.77 13.40 -9.63
N ALA A 50 -9.92 12.80 -10.81
CA ALA A 50 -11.04 13.09 -11.70
C ALA A 50 -12.39 12.74 -11.07
N ILE A 51 -12.51 11.61 -10.39
CA ILE A 51 -13.71 11.18 -9.68
C ILE A 51 -14.09 12.15 -8.55
N ILE A 52 -13.10 12.60 -7.76
CA ILE A 52 -13.35 13.58 -6.69
C ILE A 52 -13.94 14.86 -7.29
N LYS A 53 -13.30 15.40 -8.32
CA LYS A 53 -13.75 16.62 -8.97
C LYS A 53 -15.17 16.48 -9.53
N GLU A 54 -15.45 15.39 -10.23
CA GLU A 54 -16.80 15.11 -10.77
C GLU A 54 -17.85 15.05 -9.65
N CYS A 55 -17.54 14.40 -8.52
CA CYS A 55 -18.44 14.32 -7.38
C CYS A 55 -18.66 15.70 -6.73
N ASP A 56 -17.62 16.49 -6.55
CA ASP A 56 -17.71 17.84 -5.97
C ASP A 56 -18.51 18.80 -6.87
N ASP A 57 -18.29 18.77 -8.18
CA ASP A 57 -19.06 19.55 -9.16
C ASP A 57 -20.54 19.17 -9.14
N MET A 58 -20.85 17.88 -9.03
CA MET A 58 -22.20 17.36 -8.94
C MET A 58 -22.89 17.77 -7.64
N MET A 59 -22.21 17.67 -6.51
CA MET A 59 -22.73 18.08 -5.20
C MET A 59 -23.02 19.58 -5.17
N THR A 60 -22.14 20.39 -5.77
CA THR A 60 -22.33 21.85 -5.87
C THR A 60 -23.53 22.20 -6.74
N SER A 61 -23.72 21.53 -7.86
CA SER A 61 -24.90 21.75 -8.74
C SER A 61 -26.21 21.36 -8.07
N MET A 62 -26.18 20.36 -7.17
CA MET A 62 -27.36 19.95 -6.40
C MET A 62 -27.78 20.95 -5.31
N GLN A 63 -26.84 21.68 -4.72
CA GLN A 63 -27.12 22.70 -3.71
C GLN A 63 -27.85 23.92 -4.28
N GLY A 64 -27.68 24.22 -5.56
CA GLY A 64 -28.37 25.33 -6.24
C GLY A 64 -29.85 25.09 -6.53
N PHE A 65 -30.37 23.89 -6.34
CA PHE A 65 -31.77 23.52 -6.62
C PHE A 65 -32.60 23.32 -5.34
N SER A 66 -32.57 24.28 -4.43
CA SER A 66 -33.51 24.35 -3.32
C SER A 66 -34.72 25.16 -3.76
N SER A 67 -35.64 24.55 -4.51
CA SER A 67 -36.98 25.08 -4.68
C SER A 67 -37.96 24.02 -5.17
N SER A 68 -38.77 23.55 -4.23
CA SER A 68 -40.23 23.35 -4.35
C SER A 68 -40.78 22.87 -5.69
N THR A 69 -40.93 21.57 -5.85
CA THR A 69 -42.18 20.89 -6.19
C THR A 69 -42.02 19.39 -5.93
N PRO A 70 -42.88 18.75 -5.13
CA PRO A 70 -42.87 17.30 -5.02
C PRO A 70 -43.41 16.73 -6.33
N VAL A 71 -42.53 16.28 -7.20
CA VAL A 71 -42.92 15.48 -8.36
C VAL A 71 -43.22 14.08 -7.84
N GLN A 72 -44.49 13.78 -7.70
CA GLN A 72 -44.98 12.45 -7.44
C GLN A 72 -44.51 11.50 -8.56
N GLY A 73 -43.78 10.44 -8.23
CA GLY A 73 -43.56 9.30 -9.11
C GLY A 73 -42.15 9.09 -9.68
N GLY A 74 -41.13 9.84 -9.32
CA GLY A 74 -39.74 9.56 -9.66
C GLY A 74 -39.04 8.96 -8.46
N GLY A 75 -38.85 7.63 -8.43
CA GLY A 75 -37.98 7.02 -7.42
C GLY A 75 -36.68 7.78 -7.31
N ASN A 76 -36.12 7.83 -6.15
CA ASN A 76 -34.99 8.58 -5.56
C ASN A 76 -33.69 8.63 -6.38
N LYS A 77 -33.75 8.89 -7.69
CA LYS A 77 -32.57 8.94 -8.59
C LYS A 77 -31.53 9.93 -8.09
N ARG A 78 -31.94 11.03 -7.46
CA ARG A 78 -31.04 12.03 -6.87
C ARG A 78 -30.33 11.48 -5.65
N GLU A 79 -31.05 10.80 -4.79
CA GLU A 79 -30.53 10.19 -3.57
C GLU A 79 -29.58 9.03 -3.89
N ASP A 80 -29.94 8.16 -4.83
CA ASP A 80 -29.06 7.10 -5.35
C ASP A 80 -27.77 7.65 -5.94
N MET A 81 -27.85 8.77 -6.64
CA MET A 81 -26.68 9.41 -7.24
C MET A 81 -25.77 10.03 -6.17
N LEU A 82 -26.35 10.65 -5.15
CA LEU A 82 -25.61 11.18 -3.99
C LEU A 82 -24.90 10.08 -3.21
N ILE A 83 -25.59 8.98 -2.95
CA ILE A 83 -25.02 7.80 -2.29
C ILE A 83 -23.83 7.27 -3.09
N ARG A 84 -23.96 7.11 -4.41
CA ARG A 84 -22.85 6.67 -5.27
C ARG A 84 -21.66 7.62 -5.25
N CYS A 85 -21.88 8.93 -5.21
CA CYS A 85 -20.80 9.92 -5.08
C CYS A 85 -20.10 9.81 -3.72
N ILE A 86 -20.85 9.68 -2.63
CA ILE A 86 -20.30 9.50 -1.28
C ILE A 86 -19.46 8.22 -1.21
N ASP A 87 -19.97 7.10 -1.73
CA ASP A 87 -19.24 5.82 -1.76
C ASP A 87 -17.95 5.90 -2.59
N ARG A 88 -18.00 6.58 -3.75
CA ARG A 88 -16.81 6.78 -4.58
C ARG A 88 -15.78 7.65 -3.87
N LYS A 89 -16.20 8.73 -3.24
CA LYS A 89 -15.32 9.63 -2.49
C LYS A 89 -14.65 8.91 -1.33
N ALA A 90 -15.40 8.13 -0.55
CA ALA A 90 -14.87 7.32 0.54
C ALA A 90 -13.82 6.31 0.06
N LYS A 91 -14.03 5.66 -1.08
CA LYS A 91 -13.04 4.74 -1.68
C LYS A 91 -11.75 5.44 -2.08
N VAL A 92 -11.84 6.66 -2.62
CA VAL A 92 -10.67 7.46 -2.99
C VAL A 92 -9.92 7.95 -1.75
N GLU A 93 -10.64 8.41 -0.73
CA GLU A 93 -10.04 8.82 0.55
C GLU A 93 -9.29 7.65 1.21
N TYR A 94 -9.87 6.46 1.19
CA TYR A 94 -9.19 5.24 1.65
C TYR A 94 -7.92 4.96 0.85
N ALA A 95 -7.98 5.06 -0.48
CA ALA A 95 -6.83 4.84 -1.35
C ALA A 95 -5.69 5.82 -1.06
N VAL A 96 -6.01 7.11 -0.90
CA VAL A 96 -5.04 8.16 -0.55
C VAL A 96 -4.41 7.91 0.82
N ALA A 97 -5.20 7.54 1.81
CA ALA A 97 -4.70 7.21 3.16
C ALA A 97 -3.78 5.99 3.13
N PHE A 98 -4.16 4.95 2.39
CA PHE A 98 -3.34 3.75 2.21
C PHE A 98 -2.02 4.04 1.50
N MET A 99 -2.03 4.80 0.40
CA MET A 99 -0.81 5.21 -0.31
C MET A 99 0.11 6.01 0.60
N SER A 100 -0.41 6.99 1.34
CA SER A 100 0.37 7.79 2.29
C SER A 100 1.00 6.95 3.41
N MET A 101 0.30 5.91 3.87
CA MET A 101 0.85 4.96 4.84
C MET A 101 2.00 4.15 4.23
N MET A 102 1.82 3.65 3.01
CA MET A 102 2.85 2.88 2.29
C MET A 102 4.07 3.74 1.97
N ASP A 103 3.88 4.97 1.49
CA ASP A 103 4.97 5.91 1.22
C ASP A 103 5.83 6.17 2.45
N ARG A 104 5.20 6.37 3.60
CA ARG A 104 5.90 6.53 4.87
C ARG A 104 6.68 5.29 5.26
N ALA A 105 6.08 4.12 5.15
CA ALA A 105 6.75 2.85 5.46
C ALA A 105 7.96 2.61 4.55
N ILE A 106 7.82 2.84 3.25
CA ILE A 106 8.89 2.73 2.26
C ILE A 106 9.99 3.77 2.51
N ALA A 107 9.64 4.98 2.95
CA ALA A 107 10.60 6.02 3.28
C ALA A 107 11.50 5.67 4.49
N HIS A 108 11.07 4.78 5.37
CA HIS A 108 11.89 4.28 6.49
C HIS A 108 12.94 3.24 6.08
N LEU A 109 12.85 2.69 4.87
CA LEU A 109 13.85 1.78 4.33
C LEU A 109 15.13 2.53 3.93
N SER A 110 16.27 1.83 3.92
CA SER A 110 17.48 2.35 3.28
C SER A 110 17.28 2.56 1.78
N ASP A 111 18.08 3.42 1.14
CA ASP A 111 17.94 3.73 -0.27
C ASP A 111 18.00 2.48 -1.16
N VAL A 112 18.91 1.54 -0.84
CA VAL A 112 19.06 0.27 -1.55
C VAL A 112 17.81 -0.62 -1.38
N GLU A 113 17.29 -0.73 -0.15
CA GLU A 113 16.09 -1.52 0.12
C GLU A 113 14.86 -0.92 -0.54
N ARG A 114 14.73 0.41 -0.51
CA ARG A 114 13.66 1.14 -1.20
C ARG A 114 13.67 0.87 -2.69
N ASP A 115 14.83 1.00 -3.33
CA ASP A 115 15.01 0.70 -4.74
C ASP A 115 14.63 -0.76 -5.06
N LEU A 116 15.03 -1.72 -4.23
CA LEU A 116 14.67 -3.12 -4.40
C LEU A 116 13.16 -3.35 -4.29
N ILE A 117 12.50 -2.72 -3.32
CA ILE A 117 11.04 -2.83 -3.16
C ILE A 117 10.33 -2.23 -4.37
N MET A 118 10.73 -1.03 -4.78
CA MET A 118 10.11 -0.38 -5.95
C MET A 118 10.37 -1.17 -7.23
N ASP A 119 11.62 -1.46 -7.55
CA ASP A 119 11.99 -2.12 -8.81
C ASP A 119 11.41 -3.55 -8.92
N PHE A 120 11.51 -4.36 -7.87
CA PHE A 120 11.17 -5.77 -7.96
C PHE A 120 9.71 -6.08 -7.63
N TYR A 121 9.13 -5.42 -6.62
CA TYR A 121 7.76 -5.70 -6.17
C TYR A 121 6.71 -4.76 -6.73
N VAL A 122 7.02 -3.46 -6.87
CA VAL A 122 6.08 -2.46 -7.40
C VAL A 122 6.13 -2.43 -8.91
N ASP A 123 7.28 -2.13 -9.51
CA ASP A 123 7.45 -2.02 -10.97
C ASP A 123 7.53 -3.38 -11.67
N ARG A 124 7.76 -4.44 -10.89
CA ARG A 124 7.89 -5.83 -11.36
C ARG A 124 8.99 -6.02 -12.38
N TYR A 125 10.09 -5.30 -12.24
CA TYR A 125 11.28 -5.62 -13.01
C TYR A 125 11.80 -7.02 -12.61
N GLY A 126 12.20 -7.79 -13.61
CA GLY A 126 12.69 -9.15 -13.37
C GLY A 126 14.01 -9.16 -12.57
N ILE A 127 14.29 -10.27 -11.88
CA ILE A 127 15.50 -10.43 -11.07
C ILE A 127 16.81 -10.14 -11.86
N ARG A 128 16.81 -10.34 -13.18
CA ARG A 128 17.96 -9.99 -14.04
C ARG A 128 18.27 -8.49 -14.04
N TRP A 129 17.26 -7.65 -13.89
CA TRP A 129 17.41 -6.21 -13.74
C TRP A 129 18.11 -5.88 -12.43
N VAL A 130 17.66 -6.46 -11.31
CA VAL A 130 18.26 -6.30 -9.98
C VAL A 130 19.72 -6.73 -9.98
N CYS A 131 20.02 -7.90 -10.56
CA CYS A 131 21.40 -8.39 -10.69
C CYS A 131 22.32 -7.41 -11.41
N ARG A 132 21.83 -6.80 -12.50
CA ARG A 132 22.63 -5.81 -13.27
C ARG A 132 22.79 -4.50 -12.51
N LYS A 133 21.73 -4.01 -11.86
CA LYS A 133 21.72 -2.74 -11.12
C LYS A 133 22.68 -2.80 -9.92
N LEU A 134 22.70 -3.93 -9.19
CA LEU A 134 23.49 -4.10 -7.98
C LEU A 134 24.84 -4.83 -8.22
N HIS A 135 25.12 -5.28 -9.43
CA HIS A 135 26.30 -6.08 -9.76
C HIS A 135 26.47 -7.33 -8.90
N VAL A 136 25.36 -8.04 -8.61
CA VAL A 136 25.34 -9.25 -7.76
C VAL A 136 24.82 -10.46 -8.52
N GLY A 137 25.19 -11.66 -8.01
CA GLY A 137 24.64 -12.91 -8.52
C GLY A 137 23.17 -13.10 -8.16
N ARG A 138 22.50 -14.01 -8.88
CA ARG A 138 21.05 -14.24 -8.79
C ARG A 138 20.59 -14.61 -7.37
N SER A 139 21.30 -15.52 -6.70
CA SER A 139 20.98 -15.94 -5.33
C SER A 139 21.03 -14.75 -4.37
N ARG A 140 22.11 -13.95 -4.47
CA ARG A 140 22.26 -12.76 -3.64
C ARG A 140 21.22 -11.70 -3.90
N ALA A 141 20.80 -11.51 -5.15
CA ALA A 141 19.74 -10.60 -5.51
C ALA A 141 18.40 -10.99 -4.86
N TYR A 142 18.03 -12.28 -4.88
CA TYR A 142 16.83 -12.77 -4.19
C TYR A 142 16.91 -12.59 -2.68
N GLU A 143 18.06 -12.88 -2.05
CA GLU A 143 18.27 -12.64 -0.62
C GLU A 143 18.06 -11.17 -0.24
N LEU A 144 18.62 -10.26 -1.03
CA LEU A 144 18.47 -8.83 -0.79
C LEU A 144 17.01 -8.36 -0.93
N CYS A 145 16.30 -8.83 -1.96
CA CYS A 145 14.89 -8.56 -2.13
C CYS A 145 14.03 -9.10 -0.97
N ASP A 146 14.32 -10.33 -0.52
CA ASP A 146 13.59 -10.95 0.59
C ASP A 146 13.89 -10.25 1.93
N ASN A 147 15.13 -9.84 2.17
CA ASN A 147 15.50 -9.07 3.36
C ASN A 147 14.83 -7.69 3.38
N ALA A 148 14.81 -6.98 2.25
CA ALA A 148 14.11 -5.70 2.13
C ALA A 148 12.61 -5.86 2.40
N LEU A 149 12.00 -6.91 1.87
CA LEU A 149 10.60 -7.22 2.10
C LEU A 149 10.29 -7.53 3.57
N LYS A 150 11.15 -8.32 4.23
CA LYS A 150 11.03 -8.62 5.67
C LYS A 150 11.22 -7.36 6.52
N HIS A 151 12.08 -6.44 6.11
CA HIS A 151 12.26 -5.18 6.80
C HIS A 151 11.00 -4.31 6.67
N LEU A 152 10.44 -4.19 5.47
CA LEU A 152 9.18 -3.49 5.25
C LEU A 152 8.02 -4.11 6.04
N ASP A 153 7.95 -5.44 6.11
CA ASP A 153 6.95 -6.17 6.89
C ASP A 153 6.97 -5.77 8.38
N ARG A 154 8.17 -5.64 8.96
CA ARG A 154 8.33 -5.18 10.36
C ARG A 154 7.97 -3.72 10.59
N ILE A 155 8.08 -2.87 9.57
CA ILE A 155 7.67 -1.47 9.65
C ILE A 155 6.14 -1.35 9.60
N LEU A 156 5.49 -2.23 8.84
CA LEU A 156 4.04 -2.20 8.65
C LEU A 156 3.26 -2.89 9.77
N PHE A 157 3.87 -3.88 10.46
CA PHE A 157 3.25 -4.74 11.46
C PHE A 157 4.14 -4.97 12.68
#